data_70073f0e7271c010ccfbfa67db438fa1
#
_entry.id   70073f0e7271c010ccfbfa67db438fa1
#
_cell.length_a   1.000
_cell.length_b   1.000
_cell.length_c   1.000
_cell.angle_alpha   90.00
_cell.angle_beta   90.00
_cell.angle_gamma   90.00
#
_symmetry.space_group_name_H-M   'P 1'
#
loop_
_entity.id
_entity.type
_entity.pdbx_description
1 polymer ?
#
loop_
_entity_poly.entity_id
_entity_poly.type
_entity_poly.pdbx_seq_one_letter_code
_entity_poly.pdbx_strand_id
1 'polypeptide(L)'
;MAFAKYTAPGLTLDEGKEISEVLQSRLHDLNELHLSLKHAHWNVTGPGFIAVHEMIDPQVDTVRNFVDDIAERMATLGATPNGLAGALVAARSHEDYPVGRARVTDHLHALNEVYTRVIKEQRKAIEFAGKVDPITEDLLIGQTAELEKFQRFIRAFLENSAGEIS
;
A
#
# COMPACT_ATOMS: atom_id res chain seq x y z
N MET A 1 6.23 -18.77 6.67
CA MET A 1 7.43 -17.93 6.35
C MET A 1 8.66 -18.59 6.93
N ALA A 2 9.79 -18.64 6.21
CA ALA A 2 11.07 -19.07 6.77
C ALA A 2 11.67 -17.94 7.60
N PHE A 3 12.41 -18.29 8.68
CA PHE A 3 12.97 -17.32 9.62
C PHE A 3 14.40 -17.71 10.02
N ALA A 4 15.29 -16.72 10.11
CA ALA A 4 16.64 -16.91 10.56
C ALA A 4 16.73 -17.23 12.07
N LYS A 5 17.91 -17.62 12.53
CA LYS A 5 18.18 -17.81 13.98
C LYS A 5 18.61 -16.50 14.67
N TYR A 6 18.30 -15.36 14.07
CA TYR A 6 18.57 -14.01 14.58
C TYR A 6 17.42 -13.07 14.24
N THR A 7 17.34 -11.96 14.94
CA THR A 7 16.50 -10.81 14.64
C THR A 7 17.27 -9.52 14.93
N ALA A 8 16.63 -8.36 14.79
CA ALA A 8 17.26 -7.09 15.12
C ALA A 8 17.67 -7.03 16.60
N PRO A 9 18.85 -6.46 16.95
CA PRO A 9 19.26 -6.31 18.33
C PRO A 9 18.22 -5.58 19.17
N GLY A 10 17.90 -6.11 20.33
CA GLY A 10 16.90 -5.55 21.24
C GLY A 10 15.52 -6.21 21.13
N LEU A 11 15.27 -7.05 20.12
CA LEU A 11 14.07 -7.86 19.99
C LEU A 11 14.35 -9.33 20.31
N THR A 12 13.35 -10.03 20.80
CA THR A 12 13.34 -11.48 20.85
C THR A 12 13.01 -12.08 19.48
N LEU A 13 13.35 -13.36 19.26
CA LEU A 13 13.01 -14.04 18.01
C LEU A 13 11.50 -14.12 17.76
N ASP A 14 10.71 -14.21 18.82
CA ASP A 14 9.26 -14.29 18.69
C ASP A 14 8.65 -12.92 18.33
N GLU A 15 9.12 -11.83 18.92
CA GLU A 15 8.75 -10.47 18.51
C GLU A 15 9.11 -10.20 17.04
N GLY A 16 10.31 -10.62 16.62
CA GLY A 16 10.74 -10.50 15.22
C GLY A 16 9.83 -11.28 14.26
N LYS A 17 9.34 -12.45 14.64
CA LYS A 17 8.39 -13.25 13.83
C LYS A 17 7.02 -12.58 13.75
N GLU A 18 6.45 -12.19 14.90
CA GLU A 18 5.13 -11.56 14.97
C GLU A 18 5.07 -10.28 14.13
N ILE A 19 6.06 -9.42 14.22
CA ILE A 19 6.18 -8.20 13.40
C ILE A 19 6.29 -8.56 11.91
N SER A 20 7.08 -9.57 11.56
CA SER A 20 7.28 -9.96 10.15
C SER A 20 6.02 -10.54 9.53
N GLU A 21 5.15 -11.20 10.28
CA GLU A 21 3.85 -11.66 9.78
C GLU A 21 2.92 -10.49 9.45
N VAL A 22 2.92 -9.45 10.27
CA VAL A 22 2.20 -8.20 9.99
C VAL A 22 2.76 -7.53 8.74
N LEU A 23 4.08 -7.38 8.65
CA LEU A 23 4.75 -6.77 7.49
C LEU A 23 4.52 -7.57 6.20
N GLN A 24 4.44 -8.90 6.23
CA GLN A 24 4.12 -9.71 5.06
C GLN A 24 2.74 -9.36 4.47
N SER A 25 1.78 -9.09 5.31
CA SER A 25 0.45 -8.62 4.87
C SER A 25 0.53 -7.23 4.24
N ARG A 26 1.33 -6.32 4.83
CA ARG A 26 1.56 -4.98 4.26
C ARG A 26 2.27 -5.04 2.90
N LEU A 27 3.25 -5.94 2.78
CA LEU A 27 3.96 -6.20 1.53
C LEU A 27 2.98 -6.57 0.40
N HIS A 28 2.01 -7.45 0.68
CA HIS A 28 0.98 -7.84 -0.28
C HIS A 28 0.07 -6.68 -0.66
N ASP A 29 -0.45 -5.94 0.32
CA ASP A 29 -1.38 -4.83 0.09
C ASP A 29 -0.73 -3.68 -0.70
N LEU A 30 0.54 -3.36 -0.41
CA LEU A 30 1.27 -2.33 -1.16
C LEU A 30 1.62 -2.78 -2.58
N ASN A 31 1.99 -4.04 -2.79
CA ASN A 31 2.18 -4.59 -4.13
C ASN A 31 0.89 -4.52 -4.96
N GLU A 32 -0.25 -4.83 -4.37
CA GLU A 32 -1.54 -4.74 -5.05
C GLU A 32 -1.94 -3.29 -5.35
N LEU A 33 -1.70 -2.37 -4.42
CA LEU A 33 -1.91 -0.94 -4.67
C LEU A 33 -1.04 -0.46 -5.84
N HIS A 34 0.24 -0.84 -5.86
CA HIS A 34 1.15 -0.53 -6.97
C HIS A 34 0.59 -1.02 -8.33
N LEU A 35 0.14 -2.27 -8.40
CA LEU A 35 -0.44 -2.84 -9.61
C LEU A 35 -1.75 -2.15 -10.01
N SER A 36 -2.63 -1.84 -9.06
CA SER A 36 -3.89 -1.13 -9.29
C SER A 36 -3.67 0.30 -9.80
N LEU A 37 -2.72 1.02 -9.23
CA LEU A 37 -2.33 2.35 -9.70
C LEU A 37 -1.81 2.31 -11.14
N LYS A 38 -0.93 1.36 -11.47
CA LYS A 38 -0.38 1.26 -12.82
C LYS A 38 -1.44 0.80 -13.82
N HIS A 39 -2.35 -0.08 -13.42
CA HIS A 39 -3.50 -0.47 -14.23
C HIS A 39 -4.40 0.74 -14.55
N ALA A 40 -4.72 1.55 -13.54
CA ALA A 40 -5.51 2.78 -13.73
C ALA A 40 -4.78 3.78 -14.65
N HIS A 41 -3.48 4.00 -14.44
CA HIS A 41 -2.63 4.86 -15.27
C HIS A 41 -2.69 4.49 -16.76
N TRP A 42 -2.68 3.20 -17.09
CA TRP A 42 -2.76 2.74 -18.48
C TRP A 42 -4.15 2.82 -19.10
N ASN A 43 -5.20 2.77 -18.29
CA ASN A 43 -6.58 2.56 -18.74
C ASN A 43 -7.48 3.79 -18.59
N VAL A 44 -7.03 4.85 -17.92
CA VAL A 44 -7.79 6.09 -17.76
C VAL A 44 -7.94 6.84 -19.06
N THR A 45 -9.15 7.37 -19.32
CA THR A 45 -9.49 8.10 -20.57
C THR A 45 -10.43 9.27 -20.30
N GLY A 46 -10.62 10.12 -21.33
CA GLY A 46 -11.61 11.20 -21.32
C GLY A 46 -11.09 12.54 -20.78
N PRO A 47 -11.97 13.50 -20.53
CA PRO A 47 -11.60 14.81 -19.98
C PRO A 47 -10.84 14.68 -18.66
N GLY A 48 -9.73 15.41 -18.51
CA GLY A 48 -8.85 15.33 -17.35
C GLY A 48 -7.88 14.14 -17.34
N PHE A 49 -7.86 13.32 -18.40
CA PHE A 49 -6.99 12.15 -18.54
C PHE A 49 -5.53 12.48 -18.20
N ILE A 50 -4.93 13.48 -18.82
CA ILE A 50 -3.52 13.81 -18.62
C ILE A 50 -3.22 14.16 -17.16
N ALA A 51 -4.08 14.94 -16.51
CA ALA A 51 -3.89 15.34 -15.11
C ALA A 51 -3.88 14.12 -14.18
N VAL A 52 -4.76 13.15 -14.38
CA VAL A 52 -4.84 11.94 -13.55
C VAL A 52 -3.72 10.95 -13.90
N HIS A 53 -3.42 10.78 -15.17
CA HIS A 53 -2.33 9.94 -15.65
C HIS A 53 -0.98 10.40 -15.03
N GLU A 54 -0.67 11.70 -15.08
CA GLU A 54 0.54 12.28 -14.49
C GLU A 54 0.52 12.30 -12.95
N MET A 55 -0.65 12.46 -12.33
CA MET A 55 -0.81 12.40 -10.89
C MET A 55 -0.53 11.00 -10.32
N ILE A 56 -0.89 9.94 -11.05
CA ILE A 56 -0.74 8.56 -10.57
C ILE A 56 0.72 8.08 -10.66
N ASP A 57 1.49 8.49 -11.66
CA ASP A 57 2.85 7.98 -11.89
C ASP A 57 3.80 8.14 -10.68
N PRO A 58 3.94 9.33 -10.05
CA PRO A 58 4.77 9.46 -8.86
C PRO A 58 4.24 8.67 -7.65
N GLN A 59 2.93 8.40 -7.59
CA GLN A 59 2.36 7.53 -6.57
C GLN A 59 2.79 6.08 -6.77
N VAL A 60 2.83 5.59 -8.01
CA VAL A 60 3.34 4.27 -8.37
C VAL A 60 4.78 4.10 -7.89
N ASP A 61 5.66 5.06 -8.20
CA ASP A 61 7.07 4.99 -7.81
C ASP A 61 7.25 5.02 -6.29
N THR A 62 6.48 5.86 -5.59
CA THR A 62 6.53 5.94 -4.13
C THR A 62 6.05 4.63 -3.48
N VAL A 63 4.93 4.08 -3.92
CA VAL A 63 4.40 2.81 -3.38
C VAL A 63 5.34 1.64 -3.67
N ARG A 64 6.01 1.63 -4.82
CA ARG A 64 7.03 0.65 -5.15
C ARG A 64 8.22 0.71 -4.19
N ASN A 65 8.67 1.91 -3.82
CA ASN A 65 9.71 2.07 -2.81
C ASN A 65 9.24 1.57 -1.43
N PHE A 66 7.99 1.82 -1.05
CA PHE A 66 7.42 1.30 0.20
C PHE A 66 7.39 -0.22 0.24
N VAL A 67 7.12 -0.89 -0.89
CA VAL A 67 7.21 -2.36 -1.00
C VAL A 67 8.63 -2.83 -0.68
N ASP A 68 9.64 -2.17 -1.22
CA ASP A 68 11.04 -2.49 -0.99
C ASP A 68 11.42 -2.28 0.48
N ASP A 69 11.08 -1.12 1.05
CA ASP A 69 11.33 -0.80 2.46
C ASP A 69 10.74 -1.86 3.41
N ILE A 70 9.50 -2.31 3.15
CA ILE A 70 8.85 -3.37 3.94
C ILE A 70 9.60 -4.69 3.80
N ALA A 71 9.98 -5.08 2.59
CA ALA A 71 10.72 -6.33 2.36
C ALA A 71 12.09 -6.29 3.04
N GLU A 72 12.83 -5.19 2.92
CA GLU A 72 14.12 -4.99 3.59
C GLU A 72 13.99 -4.97 5.12
N ARG A 73 12.92 -4.36 5.65
CA ARG A 73 12.64 -4.42 7.09
C ARG A 73 12.39 -5.86 7.56
N MET A 74 11.60 -6.64 6.83
CA MET A 74 11.38 -8.06 7.11
C MET A 74 12.69 -8.85 7.09
N ALA A 75 13.53 -8.65 6.09
CA ALA A 75 14.84 -9.30 5.99
C ALA A 75 15.75 -8.91 7.17
N THR A 76 15.75 -7.65 7.58
CA THR A 76 16.48 -7.15 8.77
C THR A 76 16.02 -7.85 10.06
N LEU A 77 14.73 -8.13 10.18
CA LEU A 77 14.14 -8.88 11.30
C LEU A 77 14.44 -10.38 11.25
N GLY A 78 15.03 -10.89 10.17
CA GLY A 78 15.36 -12.30 9.99
C GLY A 78 14.31 -13.11 9.23
N ALA A 79 13.25 -12.48 8.73
CA ALA A 79 12.23 -13.13 7.94
C ALA A 79 12.64 -13.28 6.47
N THR A 80 11.97 -14.19 5.76
CA THR A 80 12.07 -14.32 4.30
C THR A 80 10.83 -13.70 3.66
N PRO A 81 10.90 -12.46 3.12
CA PRO A 81 9.75 -11.83 2.48
C PRO A 81 9.32 -12.63 1.24
N ASN A 82 8.01 -12.74 1.05
CA ASN A 82 7.43 -13.38 -0.13
C ASN A 82 6.62 -12.35 -0.95
N GLY A 83 7.27 -11.74 -1.92
CA GLY A 83 6.67 -10.77 -2.85
C GLY A 83 6.18 -11.37 -4.17
N LEU A 84 6.09 -12.71 -4.28
CA LEU A 84 5.66 -13.35 -5.51
C LEU A 84 4.16 -13.19 -5.76
N ALA A 85 3.78 -13.05 -7.03
CA ALA A 85 2.39 -12.85 -7.45
C ALA A 85 1.45 -13.97 -6.94
N GLY A 86 1.90 -15.23 -6.96
CA GLY A 86 1.11 -16.35 -6.44
C GLY A 86 0.80 -16.23 -4.94
N ALA A 87 1.74 -15.75 -4.12
CA ALA A 87 1.54 -15.53 -2.71
C ALA A 87 0.57 -14.39 -2.44
N LEU A 88 0.67 -13.29 -3.20
CA LEU A 88 -0.25 -12.16 -3.13
C LEU A 88 -1.68 -12.62 -3.43
N VAL A 89 -1.90 -13.32 -4.54
CA VAL A 89 -3.23 -13.80 -4.92
C VAL A 89 -3.80 -14.78 -3.89
N ALA A 90 -2.98 -15.66 -3.33
CA ALA A 90 -3.42 -16.61 -2.30
C ALA A 90 -3.79 -15.95 -0.96
N ALA A 91 -3.15 -14.83 -0.61
CA ALA A 91 -3.40 -14.10 0.63
C ALA A 91 -4.54 -13.09 0.53
N ARG A 92 -4.93 -12.69 -0.67
CA ARG A 92 -5.94 -11.66 -0.92
C ARG A 92 -7.33 -12.12 -0.51
N SER A 93 -8.05 -11.25 0.22
CA SER A 93 -9.43 -11.50 0.70
C SER A 93 -10.50 -10.65 -0.01
N HIS A 94 -10.16 -10.00 -1.10
CA HIS A 94 -11.06 -9.12 -1.86
C HIS A 94 -10.91 -9.38 -3.37
N GLU A 95 -11.85 -8.89 -4.15
CA GLU A 95 -11.87 -9.02 -5.60
C GLU A 95 -10.78 -8.17 -6.29
N ASP A 96 -10.50 -8.49 -7.54
CA ASP A 96 -9.60 -7.70 -8.39
C ASP A 96 -10.09 -6.26 -8.58
N TYR A 97 -9.18 -5.38 -8.99
CA TYR A 97 -9.52 -4.02 -9.36
C TYR A 97 -10.56 -4.03 -10.50
N PRO A 98 -11.76 -3.42 -10.28
CA PRO A 98 -12.93 -3.71 -11.12
C PRO A 98 -12.99 -2.91 -12.42
N VAL A 99 -12.10 -1.92 -12.64
CA VAL A 99 -12.21 -0.94 -13.72
C VAL A 99 -11.20 -1.23 -14.82
N GLY A 100 -11.70 -1.46 -16.04
CA GLY A 100 -10.88 -1.55 -17.25
C GLY A 100 -10.67 -0.17 -17.91
N ARG A 101 -10.75 -0.07 -19.24
CA ARG A 101 -10.67 1.21 -19.95
C ARG A 101 -11.93 2.05 -19.65
N ALA A 102 -11.78 3.13 -18.88
CA ALA A 102 -12.87 3.91 -18.35
C ALA A 102 -12.52 5.39 -18.15
N ARG A 103 -13.50 6.18 -17.75
CA ARG A 103 -13.32 7.61 -17.46
C ARG A 103 -12.54 7.83 -16.16
N VAL A 104 -11.96 9.03 -16.07
CA VAL A 104 -11.25 9.54 -14.89
C VAL A 104 -12.01 9.26 -13.59
N THR A 105 -13.28 9.64 -13.52
CA THR A 105 -14.10 9.49 -12.29
C THR A 105 -14.26 8.04 -11.86
N ASP A 106 -14.43 7.11 -12.81
CA ASP A 106 -14.61 5.70 -12.51
C ASP A 106 -13.34 5.10 -11.88
N HIS A 107 -12.16 5.45 -12.44
CA HIS A 107 -10.88 5.05 -11.86
C HIS A 107 -10.61 5.69 -10.50
N LEU A 108 -10.90 6.98 -10.33
CA LEU A 108 -10.64 7.66 -9.06
C LEU A 108 -11.53 7.14 -7.93
N HIS A 109 -12.79 6.81 -8.20
CA HIS A 109 -13.65 6.14 -7.23
C HIS A 109 -13.09 4.78 -6.82
N ALA A 110 -12.71 3.94 -7.79
CA ALA A 110 -12.13 2.62 -7.50
C ALA A 110 -10.80 2.74 -6.72
N LEU A 111 -9.91 3.66 -7.11
CA LEU A 111 -8.65 3.90 -6.40
C LEU A 111 -8.88 4.42 -4.98
N ASN A 112 -9.88 5.29 -4.76
CA ASN A 112 -10.22 5.76 -3.41
C ASN A 112 -10.60 4.58 -2.48
N GLU A 113 -11.34 3.59 -2.98
CA GLU A 113 -11.66 2.38 -2.20
C GLU A 113 -10.42 1.54 -1.91
N VAL A 114 -9.53 1.36 -2.89
CA VAL A 114 -8.26 0.65 -2.68
C VAL A 114 -7.42 1.35 -1.62
N TYR A 115 -7.22 2.67 -1.73
CA TYR A 115 -6.51 3.45 -0.71
C TYR A 115 -7.15 3.35 0.67
N THR A 116 -8.47 3.42 0.75
CA THR A 116 -9.20 3.31 2.02
C THR A 116 -8.91 1.97 2.70
N ARG A 117 -8.93 0.87 1.96
CA ARG A 117 -8.60 -0.46 2.48
C ARG A 117 -7.14 -0.52 2.96
N VAL A 118 -6.19 -0.15 2.12
CA VAL A 118 -4.77 -0.21 2.43
C VAL A 118 -4.42 0.64 3.65
N ILE A 119 -4.91 1.88 3.73
CA ILE A 119 -4.65 2.80 4.84
C ILE A 119 -5.24 2.25 6.15
N LYS A 120 -6.45 1.69 6.13
CA LYS A 120 -7.04 1.07 7.32
C LYS A 120 -6.17 -0.06 7.88
N GLU A 121 -5.65 -0.90 7.02
CA GLU A 121 -4.80 -2.01 7.43
C GLU A 121 -3.38 -1.53 7.86
N GLN A 122 -2.84 -0.47 7.21
CA GLN A 122 -1.61 0.18 7.68
C GLN A 122 -1.75 0.72 9.11
N ARG A 123 -2.87 1.39 9.41
CA ARG A 123 -3.12 1.93 10.77
C ARG A 123 -3.21 0.83 11.83
N LYS A 124 -3.79 -0.33 11.52
CA LYS A 124 -3.77 -1.49 12.43
C LYS A 124 -2.35 -2.03 12.63
N ALA A 125 -1.56 -2.07 11.56
CA ALA A 125 -0.17 -2.50 11.63
C ALA A 125 0.68 -1.53 12.49
N ILE A 126 0.45 -0.22 12.41
CA ILE A 126 1.08 0.79 13.28
C ILE A 126 0.75 0.53 14.75
N GLU A 127 -0.54 0.32 15.07
CA GLU A 127 -0.96 0.03 16.45
C GLU A 127 -0.29 -1.22 17.03
N PHE A 128 -0.10 -2.25 16.19
CA PHE A 128 0.61 -3.46 16.59
C PHE A 128 2.11 -3.21 16.75
N ALA A 129 2.74 -2.59 15.75
CA ALA A 129 4.17 -2.31 15.72
C ALA A 129 4.61 -1.46 16.91
N GLY A 130 3.82 -0.45 17.30
CA GLY A 130 4.12 0.43 18.42
C GLY A 130 4.24 -0.28 19.78
N LYS A 131 3.71 -1.49 19.89
CA LYS A 131 3.84 -2.30 21.12
C LYS A 131 5.09 -3.18 21.13
N VAL A 132 5.70 -3.42 19.97
CA VAL A 132 6.74 -4.44 19.78
C VAL A 132 8.04 -3.82 19.27
N ASP A 133 7.97 -2.98 18.25
CA ASP A 133 9.15 -2.45 17.54
C ASP A 133 8.92 -1.02 17.05
N PRO A 134 9.41 -0.02 17.78
CA PRO A 134 9.26 1.40 17.41
C PRO A 134 9.86 1.75 16.05
N ILE A 135 10.88 1.03 15.59
CA ILE A 135 11.50 1.30 14.27
C ILE A 135 10.56 0.88 13.14
N THR A 136 9.88 -0.25 13.29
CA THR A 136 8.84 -0.66 12.33
C THR A 136 7.62 0.25 12.42
N GLU A 137 7.23 0.70 13.60
CA GLU A 137 6.14 1.68 13.78
C GLU A 137 6.43 2.98 13.00
N ASP A 138 7.61 3.56 13.17
CA ASP A 138 8.02 4.80 12.49
C ASP A 138 8.01 4.66 10.97
N LEU A 139 8.52 3.55 10.44
CA LEU A 139 8.47 3.21 9.02
C LEU A 139 7.02 3.22 8.50
N LEU A 140 6.11 2.53 9.19
CA LEU A 140 4.71 2.42 8.81
C LEU A 140 3.98 3.77 8.93
N ILE A 141 4.29 4.59 9.93
CA ILE A 141 3.75 5.96 10.10
C ILE A 141 4.12 6.82 8.89
N GLY A 142 5.40 6.84 8.51
CA GLY A 142 5.88 7.61 7.37
C GLY A 142 5.18 7.22 6.07
N GLN A 143 5.09 5.93 5.78
CA GLN A 143 4.39 5.41 4.60
C GLN A 143 2.90 5.75 4.61
N THR A 144 2.23 5.61 5.75
CA THR A 144 0.81 5.90 5.89
C THR A 144 0.49 7.37 5.65
N ALA A 145 1.31 8.28 6.16
CA ALA A 145 1.14 9.72 5.94
C ALA A 145 1.17 10.08 4.44
N GLU A 146 2.06 9.47 3.66
CA GLU A 146 2.11 9.67 2.20
C GLU A 146 0.89 9.05 1.49
N LEU A 147 0.45 7.86 1.87
CA LEU A 147 -0.74 7.23 1.30
C LEU A 147 -2.01 8.07 1.55
N GLU A 148 -2.17 8.64 2.74
CA GLU A 148 -3.26 9.56 3.07
C GLU A 148 -3.23 10.84 2.24
N LYS A 149 -2.05 11.39 2.00
CA LYS A 149 -1.85 12.53 1.11
C LYS A 149 -2.26 12.21 -0.33
N PHE A 150 -1.87 11.05 -0.85
CA PHE A 150 -2.27 10.60 -2.18
C PHE A 150 -3.78 10.39 -2.30
N GLN A 151 -4.39 9.78 -1.29
CA GLN A 151 -5.84 9.64 -1.24
C GLN A 151 -6.55 11.00 -1.22
N ARG A 152 -6.01 11.99 -0.50
CA ARG A 152 -6.53 13.35 -0.54
C ARG A 152 -6.54 13.94 -1.95
N PHE A 153 -5.49 13.71 -2.75
CA PHE A 153 -5.46 14.21 -4.13
C PHE A 153 -6.58 13.61 -4.98
N ILE A 154 -6.84 12.30 -4.82
CA ILE A 154 -7.94 11.61 -5.49
C ILE A 154 -9.29 12.21 -5.08
N ARG A 155 -9.51 12.40 -3.78
CA ARG A 155 -10.76 12.97 -3.24
C ARG A 155 -10.99 14.40 -3.71
N ALA A 156 -9.96 15.25 -3.66
CA ALA A 156 -10.05 16.63 -4.14
C ALA A 156 -10.38 16.72 -5.65
N PHE A 157 -9.88 15.76 -6.44
CA PHE A 157 -10.25 15.70 -7.86
C PHE A 157 -11.72 15.30 -8.06
N LEU A 158 -12.21 14.36 -7.25
CA LEU A 158 -13.62 13.92 -7.31
C LEU A 158 -14.58 15.01 -6.86
N GLU A 159 -14.26 15.79 -5.84
CA GLU A 159 -15.06 16.95 -5.39
C GLU A 159 -15.24 17.96 -6.51
N ASN A 160 -14.17 18.34 -7.20
CA ASN A 160 -14.22 19.24 -8.34
C ASN A 160 -15.07 18.70 -9.51
N SER A 161 -15.07 17.39 -9.70
CA SER A 161 -15.83 16.72 -10.78
C SER A 161 -17.32 16.67 -10.51
N ALA A 162 -17.74 16.68 -9.23
CA ALA A 162 -19.14 16.71 -8.82
C ALA A 162 -19.73 18.11 -8.76
N GLY A 163 -18.91 19.17 -8.83
CA GLY A 163 -19.35 20.56 -8.71
C GLY A 163 -19.81 20.95 -7.29
N GLU A 164 -19.60 20.09 -6.32
CA GLU A 164 -19.89 20.32 -4.90
C GLU A 164 -18.58 20.52 -4.14
N ILE A 165 -18.42 21.69 -3.55
CA ILE A 165 -17.42 21.93 -2.51
C ILE A 165 -18.18 21.76 -1.18
N SER A 166 -17.94 20.66 -0.48
CA SER A 166 -18.50 20.42 0.86
C SER A 166 -17.65 21.08 1.94
#